data_c35ec514805317232192ff1835d1828d
#
_entry.id   c35ec514805317232192ff1835d1828d
#
_cell.length_a   1.000
_cell.length_b   1.000
_cell.length_c   1.000
_cell.angle_alpha   90.00
_cell.angle_beta   90.00
_cell.angle_gamma   90.00
#
_symmetry.space_group_name_H-M   'P 1'
#
loop_
_entity.id
_entity.type
_entity.pdbx_description
1 polymer ?
#
loop_
_entity_poly.entity_id
_entity_poly.type
_entity_poly.pdbx_seq_one_letter_code
_entity_poly.pdbx_strand_id
1 'polypeptide(L)'
;MKKQGNTRLIVAAVLTVLCALLALVPFNGLDGQGKGVMIVFIWAIIMWIVRPIPEYLIGVIAAAILAIFFGSGTRVVSGFSSSGWWLCLWAGFIGVVIQYSGLGERIAYWILVKMGKTELMANYATNIANTVLSLMIPSNTARGAVVSPMCDSICEGMGYKRGEHKGDAAIMLSNLFTNTTNTWLFYTAVGANAIGMALVTEATGKSISWTGWLQATFIPAGLILLFIPWFCHKLYGSKGSGRRTVDITFAKEKLASMGKMSSKEKKAALYFILTLIAFCTNGLHGVAPDYIVFVTVFLMLCPGIGVCSFKEVNKTFAWPAFLQLGFAMSLANCVSDVGGFQWVVDMLFVCNS
;
A
#
# COMPACT_ATOMS: atom_id res chain seq x y z
N MET A 1 -6.03 2.56 27.43
CA MET A 1 -6.02 3.47 26.25
C MET A 1 -5.77 4.94 26.59
N LYS A 2 -6.45 5.60 27.57
CA LYS A 2 -6.19 7.03 27.93
C LYS A 2 -4.77 7.35 28.37
N LYS A 3 -4.10 6.47 29.14
CA LYS A 3 -2.72 6.70 29.64
C LYS A 3 -1.67 6.71 28.52
N GLN A 4 -1.82 5.87 27.49
CA GLN A 4 -0.91 5.84 26.33
C GLN A 4 -1.04 7.09 25.43
N GLY A 5 -2.23 7.66 25.32
CA GLY A 5 -2.47 8.90 24.56
C GLY A 5 -1.73 10.09 25.16
N ASN A 6 -1.79 10.25 26.49
CA ASN A 6 -1.11 11.35 27.17
C ASN A 6 0.42 11.25 27.07
N THR A 7 0.99 10.05 27.15
CA THR A 7 2.43 9.85 27.00
C THR A 7 2.91 10.25 25.60
N ARG A 8 2.17 9.87 24.55
CA ARG A 8 2.52 10.25 23.17
C ARG A 8 2.45 11.76 22.94
N LEU A 9 1.47 12.44 23.53
CA LEU A 9 1.37 13.90 23.45
C LEU A 9 2.52 14.60 24.14
N ILE A 10 2.93 14.13 25.32
CA ILE A 10 4.08 14.69 26.04
C ILE A 10 5.37 14.48 25.24
N VAL A 11 5.60 13.27 24.71
CA VAL A 11 6.76 12.97 23.87
C VAL A 11 6.75 13.86 22.62
N ALA A 12 5.61 14.03 21.98
CA ALA A 12 5.49 14.89 20.81
C ALA A 12 5.79 16.35 21.12
N ALA A 13 5.32 16.87 22.27
CA ALA A 13 5.62 18.23 22.72
C ALA A 13 7.12 18.42 22.94
N VAL A 14 7.77 17.49 23.64
CA VAL A 14 9.23 17.54 23.88
C VAL A 14 9.99 17.51 22.55
N LEU A 15 9.64 16.61 21.64
CA LEU A 15 10.29 16.50 20.34
C LEU A 15 10.05 17.74 19.47
N THR A 16 8.87 18.37 19.57
CA THR A 16 8.60 19.65 18.88
C THR A 16 9.52 20.76 19.38
N VAL A 17 9.74 20.85 20.70
CA VAL A 17 10.69 21.82 21.27
C VAL A 17 12.11 21.51 20.81
N LEU A 18 12.52 20.24 20.81
CA LEU A 18 13.84 19.83 20.31
C LEU A 18 14.02 20.18 18.83
N CYS A 19 13.01 19.95 17.98
CA CYS A 19 13.05 20.37 16.57
C CYS A 19 13.14 21.91 16.45
N ALA A 20 12.45 22.67 17.29
CA ALA A 20 12.58 24.12 17.30
C ALA A 20 13.98 24.59 17.70
N LEU A 21 14.66 23.88 18.61
CA LEU A 21 16.04 24.16 19.00
C LEU A 21 17.04 23.93 17.86
N LEU A 22 16.72 23.12 16.84
CA LEU A 22 17.53 23.00 15.63
C LEU A 22 17.65 24.34 14.87
N ALA A 23 16.75 25.29 15.11
CA ALA A 23 16.89 26.63 14.58
C ALA A 23 18.15 27.37 15.07
N LEU A 24 18.70 26.99 16.22
CA LEU A 24 19.93 27.55 16.79
C LEU A 24 21.20 26.91 16.18
N VAL A 25 21.11 25.72 15.58
CA VAL A 25 22.24 25.01 14.97
C VAL A 25 22.48 25.55 13.56
N PRO A 26 23.70 25.89 13.16
CA PRO A 26 23.98 26.33 11.78
C PRO A 26 23.82 25.14 10.81
N PHE A 27 23.04 25.36 9.72
CA PHE A 27 22.96 24.44 8.58
C PHE A 27 23.80 25.03 7.45
N ASN A 28 25.11 24.78 7.50
CA ASN A 28 26.04 25.33 6.52
C ASN A 28 25.65 24.85 5.10
N GLY A 29 25.48 25.80 4.18
CA GLY A 29 25.06 25.50 2.80
C GLY A 29 23.55 25.67 2.52
N LEU A 30 22.73 25.92 3.55
CA LEU A 30 21.32 26.30 3.38
C LEU A 30 21.09 27.73 3.85
N ASP A 31 20.25 28.46 3.11
CA ASP A 31 19.74 29.76 3.53
C ASP A 31 18.73 29.64 4.68
N GLY A 32 18.26 30.76 5.20
CA GLY A 32 17.31 30.79 6.32
C GLY A 32 15.98 30.12 5.98
N GLN A 33 15.52 30.21 4.73
CA GLN A 33 14.30 29.57 4.24
C GLN A 33 14.50 28.05 4.13
N GLY A 34 15.58 27.60 3.50
CA GLY A 34 15.91 26.19 3.35
C GLY A 34 16.10 25.49 4.69
N LYS A 35 16.76 26.13 5.64
CA LYS A 35 16.88 25.65 7.02
C LYS A 35 15.52 25.45 7.67
N GLY A 36 14.62 26.43 7.56
CA GLY A 36 13.28 26.35 8.14
C GLY A 36 12.44 25.23 7.53
N VAL A 37 12.49 25.08 6.20
CA VAL A 37 11.82 23.99 5.47
C VAL A 37 12.31 22.62 5.95
N MET A 38 13.64 22.46 6.10
CA MET A 38 14.24 21.21 6.59
C MET A 38 13.81 20.89 8.03
N ILE A 39 13.77 21.87 8.92
CA ILE A 39 13.33 21.67 10.32
C ILE A 39 11.88 21.19 10.35
N VAL A 40 10.99 21.82 9.57
CA VAL A 40 9.58 21.42 9.50
C VAL A 40 9.43 20.01 8.89
N PHE A 41 10.22 19.68 7.90
CA PHE A 41 10.23 18.35 7.30
C PHE A 41 10.68 17.27 8.30
N ILE A 42 11.78 17.49 9.02
CA ILE A 42 12.25 16.60 10.09
C ILE A 42 11.18 16.45 11.17
N TRP A 43 10.57 17.56 11.59
CA TRP A 43 9.49 17.56 12.56
C TRP A 43 8.31 16.70 12.09
N ALA A 44 7.88 16.86 10.84
CA ALA A 44 6.77 16.09 10.28
C ALA A 44 7.06 14.58 10.26
N ILE A 45 8.28 14.17 9.87
CA ILE A 45 8.71 12.76 9.90
C ILE A 45 8.64 12.21 11.33
N ILE A 46 9.19 12.94 12.31
CA ILE A 46 9.17 12.53 13.72
C ILE A 46 7.72 12.39 14.21
N MET A 47 6.86 13.34 13.89
CA MET A 47 5.45 13.28 14.29
C MET A 47 4.70 12.13 13.62
N TRP A 48 5.00 11.77 12.36
CA TRP A 48 4.44 10.59 11.71
C TRP A 48 4.90 9.27 12.35
N ILE A 49 6.11 9.21 12.91
CA ILE A 49 6.59 8.05 13.66
C ILE A 49 5.90 7.94 15.03
N VAL A 50 5.81 9.03 15.77
CA VAL A 50 5.24 9.07 17.14
C VAL A 50 3.70 8.95 17.11
N ARG A 51 3.05 9.48 16.08
CA ARG A 51 1.58 9.47 15.87
C ARG A 51 0.79 10.00 17.07
N PRO A 52 1.07 11.23 17.53
CA PRO A 52 0.32 11.84 18.62
C PRO A 52 -1.09 12.24 18.22
N ILE A 53 -1.28 12.60 16.96
CA ILE A 53 -2.53 13.00 16.30
C ILE A 53 -2.65 12.24 14.96
N PRO A 54 -3.82 12.25 14.32
CA PRO A 54 -3.99 11.66 12.99
C PRO A 54 -2.96 12.16 11.97
N GLU A 55 -2.40 11.25 11.19
CA GLU A 55 -1.23 11.48 10.33
C GLU A 55 -1.46 12.60 9.29
N TYR A 56 -2.67 12.69 8.73
CA TYR A 56 -3.00 13.74 7.76
C TYR A 56 -3.01 15.15 8.39
N LEU A 57 -3.36 15.27 9.70
CA LEU A 57 -3.31 16.55 10.41
C LEU A 57 -1.89 17.05 10.60
N ILE A 58 -0.92 16.14 10.78
CA ILE A 58 0.50 16.50 10.82
C ILE A 58 0.92 17.15 9.52
N GLY A 59 0.48 16.57 8.38
CA GLY A 59 0.72 17.15 7.05
C GLY A 59 0.12 18.53 6.88
N VAL A 60 -1.13 18.72 7.33
CA VAL A 60 -1.82 20.04 7.31
C VAL A 60 -1.06 21.08 8.14
N ILE A 61 -0.63 20.71 9.35
CA ILE A 61 0.12 21.62 10.23
C ILE A 61 1.46 21.99 9.61
N ALA A 62 2.20 21.01 9.09
CA ALA A 62 3.47 21.26 8.41
C ALA A 62 3.29 22.19 7.20
N ALA A 63 2.29 21.92 6.36
CA ALA A 63 1.97 22.75 5.20
C ALA A 63 1.62 24.19 5.63
N ALA A 64 0.82 24.36 6.67
CA ALA A 64 0.47 25.69 7.20
C ALA A 64 1.69 26.45 7.71
N ILE A 65 2.59 25.78 8.46
CA ILE A 65 3.83 26.39 8.94
C ILE A 65 4.70 26.85 7.75
N LEU A 66 4.88 25.98 6.75
CA LEU A 66 5.67 26.31 5.54
C LEU A 66 5.09 27.45 4.74
N ALA A 67 3.76 27.49 4.57
CA ALA A 67 3.11 28.56 3.82
C ALA A 67 3.20 29.92 4.54
N ILE A 68 3.01 29.94 5.85
CA ILE A 68 2.91 31.19 6.64
C ILE A 68 4.29 31.76 6.97
N PHE A 69 5.24 30.93 7.38
CA PHE A 69 6.51 31.38 7.94
C PHE A 69 7.69 31.27 6.96
N PHE A 70 7.60 30.41 5.94
CA PHE A 70 8.72 30.17 5.04
C PHE A 70 8.39 30.46 3.57
N GLY A 71 7.28 31.13 3.31
CA GLY A 71 6.93 31.65 1.97
C GLY A 71 6.74 30.58 0.89
N SER A 72 6.49 29.30 1.27
CA SER A 72 6.35 28.21 0.32
C SER A 72 5.07 28.31 -0.54
N GLY A 73 4.16 29.23 -0.23
CA GLY A 73 3.00 29.57 -1.04
C GLY A 73 2.13 28.35 -1.39
N THR A 74 1.76 28.23 -2.66
CA THR A 74 0.97 27.10 -3.19
C THR A 74 1.77 25.79 -3.28
N ARG A 75 3.09 25.83 -3.13
CA ARG A 75 3.96 24.67 -3.20
C ARG A 75 3.62 23.60 -2.13
N VAL A 76 3.08 24.05 -0.98
CA VAL A 76 2.66 23.17 0.12
C VAL A 76 1.49 22.23 -0.23
N VAL A 77 0.85 22.41 -1.36
CA VAL A 77 -0.20 21.54 -1.91
C VAL A 77 0.19 20.91 -3.25
N SER A 78 1.41 21.11 -3.72
CA SER A 78 1.88 20.62 -5.03
C SER A 78 1.84 19.10 -5.18
N GLY A 79 1.97 18.34 -4.09
CA GLY A 79 1.86 16.90 -4.12
C GLY A 79 0.51 16.38 -4.62
N PHE A 80 -0.57 17.14 -4.42
CA PHE A 80 -1.91 16.79 -4.89
C PHE A 80 -2.08 16.96 -6.42
N SER A 81 -1.20 17.66 -7.09
CA SER A 81 -1.19 17.80 -8.55
C SER A 81 -0.30 16.77 -9.26
N SER A 82 0.42 15.91 -8.52
CA SER A 82 1.28 14.90 -9.13
C SER A 82 0.46 13.74 -9.75
N SER A 83 0.93 13.23 -10.90
CA SER A 83 0.34 12.04 -11.54
C SER A 83 0.38 10.82 -10.63
N GLY A 84 1.43 10.68 -9.82
CA GLY A 84 1.56 9.60 -8.84
C GLY A 84 0.46 9.62 -7.77
N TRP A 85 0.09 10.79 -7.28
CA TRP A 85 -1.02 10.93 -6.31
C TRP A 85 -2.36 10.55 -6.94
N TRP A 86 -2.64 11.01 -8.15
CA TRP A 86 -3.87 10.68 -8.88
C TRP A 86 -3.96 9.20 -9.23
N LEU A 87 -2.84 8.59 -9.65
CA LEU A 87 -2.77 7.15 -9.88
C LEU A 87 -3.13 6.38 -8.60
N CYS A 88 -2.55 6.75 -7.47
CA CYS A 88 -2.85 6.12 -6.18
C CYS A 88 -4.31 6.26 -5.78
N LEU A 89 -4.87 7.46 -5.92
CA LEU A 89 -6.26 7.75 -5.59
C LEU A 89 -7.21 6.85 -6.40
N TRP A 90 -7.07 6.86 -7.72
CA TRP A 90 -7.96 6.09 -8.60
C TRP A 90 -7.75 4.59 -8.45
N ALA A 91 -6.52 4.12 -8.30
CA ALA A 91 -6.25 2.72 -8.00
C ALA A 91 -6.88 2.29 -6.67
N GLY A 92 -6.84 3.16 -5.65
CA GLY A 92 -7.56 2.95 -4.39
C GLY A 92 -9.07 2.77 -4.58
N PHE A 93 -9.69 3.56 -5.45
CA PHE A 93 -11.11 3.41 -5.82
C PHE A 93 -11.39 2.06 -6.47
N ILE A 94 -10.56 1.63 -7.43
CA ILE A 94 -10.69 0.29 -8.05
C ILE A 94 -10.65 -0.79 -6.96
N GLY A 95 -9.70 -0.70 -6.02
CA GLY A 95 -9.59 -1.66 -4.91
C GLY A 95 -10.86 -1.75 -4.07
N VAL A 96 -11.49 -0.61 -3.74
CA VAL A 96 -12.77 -0.59 -2.99
C VAL A 96 -13.90 -1.16 -3.82
N VAL A 97 -13.99 -0.83 -5.12
CA VAL A 97 -15.03 -1.38 -6.02
C VAL A 97 -14.91 -2.91 -6.12
N ILE A 98 -13.69 -3.43 -6.24
CA ILE A 98 -13.45 -4.88 -6.28
C ILE A 98 -13.86 -5.57 -4.98
N GLN A 99 -13.52 -4.98 -3.82
CA GLN A 99 -13.99 -5.48 -2.52
C GLN A 99 -15.51 -5.45 -2.44
N TYR A 100 -16.14 -4.33 -2.78
CA TYR A 100 -17.59 -4.17 -2.77
C TYR A 100 -18.30 -5.19 -3.68
N SER A 101 -17.72 -5.53 -4.82
CA SER A 101 -18.28 -6.51 -5.74
C SER A 101 -18.27 -7.95 -5.22
N GLY A 102 -17.39 -8.28 -4.24
CA GLY A 102 -17.15 -9.64 -3.75
C GLY A 102 -16.20 -10.47 -4.63
N LEU A 103 -15.72 -9.91 -5.73
CA LEU A 103 -14.85 -10.62 -6.70
C LEU A 103 -13.55 -11.10 -6.03
N GLY A 104 -12.93 -10.27 -5.19
CA GLY A 104 -11.69 -10.63 -4.50
C GLY A 104 -11.85 -11.82 -3.57
N GLU A 105 -12.95 -11.83 -2.79
CA GLU A 105 -13.27 -12.93 -1.88
C GLU A 105 -13.53 -14.23 -2.65
N ARG A 106 -14.29 -14.18 -3.74
CA ARG A 106 -14.56 -15.34 -4.60
C ARG A 106 -13.26 -15.93 -5.18
N ILE A 107 -12.36 -15.11 -5.69
CA ILE A 107 -11.07 -15.55 -6.24
C ILE A 107 -10.26 -16.25 -5.15
N ALA A 108 -10.17 -15.68 -3.96
CA ALA A 108 -9.41 -16.24 -2.85
C ALA A 108 -9.94 -17.63 -2.43
N TYR A 109 -11.26 -17.78 -2.22
CA TYR A 109 -11.85 -19.07 -1.88
C TYR A 109 -11.78 -20.08 -3.03
N TRP A 110 -11.90 -19.65 -4.28
CA TRP A 110 -11.75 -20.53 -5.43
C TRP A 110 -10.34 -21.13 -5.51
N ILE A 111 -9.31 -20.33 -5.29
CA ILE A 111 -7.92 -20.80 -5.25
C ILE A 111 -7.72 -21.79 -4.10
N LEU A 112 -8.26 -21.49 -2.90
CA LEU A 112 -8.17 -22.36 -1.74
C LEU A 112 -8.84 -23.71 -1.98
N VAL A 113 -10.04 -23.74 -2.55
CA VAL A 113 -10.75 -24.98 -2.89
C VAL A 113 -9.98 -25.84 -3.89
N LYS A 114 -9.28 -25.20 -4.83
CA LYS A 114 -8.50 -25.91 -5.85
C LYS A 114 -7.19 -26.50 -5.30
N MET A 115 -6.51 -25.79 -4.41
CA MET A 115 -5.14 -26.10 -3.99
C MET A 115 -5.01 -26.48 -2.52
N GLY A 116 -5.90 -26.02 -1.64
CA GLY A 116 -5.72 -26.01 -0.18
C GLY A 116 -5.91 -27.35 0.52
N LYS A 117 -5.60 -28.50 -0.10
CA LYS A 117 -5.86 -29.84 0.45
C LYS A 117 -4.94 -30.24 1.61
N THR A 118 -3.74 -29.71 1.69
CA THR A 118 -2.78 -29.97 2.78
C THR A 118 -2.34 -28.66 3.39
N GLU A 119 -1.76 -28.68 4.61
CA GLU A 119 -1.29 -27.49 5.31
C GLU A 119 -0.34 -26.65 4.45
N LEU A 120 0.65 -27.28 3.82
CA LEU A 120 1.59 -26.59 2.93
C LEU A 120 0.87 -26.02 1.70
N MET A 121 -0.02 -26.80 1.08
CA MET A 121 -0.77 -26.33 -0.10
C MET A 121 -1.78 -25.24 0.24
N ALA A 122 -2.39 -25.27 1.42
CA ALA A 122 -3.25 -24.18 1.90
C ALA A 122 -2.44 -22.90 2.09
N ASN A 123 -1.21 -23.01 2.60
CA ASN A 123 -0.28 -21.91 2.73
C ASN A 123 0.10 -21.31 1.36
N TYR A 124 0.38 -22.15 0.37
CA TYR A 124 0.56 -21.69 -1.02
C TYR A 124 -0.71 -21.08 -1.61
N ALA A 125 -1.87 -21.65 -1.32
CA ALA A 125 -3.14 -21.11 -1.81
C ALA A 125 -3.43 -19.69 -1.29
N THR A 126 -3.17 -19.44 0.01
CA THR A 126 -3.30 -18.08 0.59
C THR A 126 -2.29 -17.11 -0.02
N ASN A 127 -1.07 -17.56 -0.28
CA ASN A 127 -0.02 -16.78 -0.94
C ASN A 127 -0.44 -16.40 -2.37
N ILE A 128 -0.86 -17.36 -3.18
CA ILE A 128 -1.31 -17.12 -4.56
C ILE A 128 -2.55 -16.22 -4.56
N ALA A 129 -3.50 -16.44 -3.66
CA ALA A 129 -4.67 -15.58 -3.53
C ALA A 129 -4.28 -14.12 -3.23
N ASN A 130 -3.39 -13.92 -2.24
CA ASN A 130 -2.88 -12.59 -1.90
C ASN A 130 -2.13 -11.94 -3.08
N THR A 131 -1.35 -12.73 -3.83
CA THR A 131 -0.62 -12.25 -5.01
C THR A 131 -1.57 -11.84 -6.14
N VAL A 132 -2.59 -12.64 -6.43
CA VAL A 132 -3.61 -12.25 -7.43
C VAL A 132 -4.36 -11.01 -6.98
N LEU A 133 -4.72 -10.93 -5.69
CA LEU A 133 -5.39 -9.75 -5.15
C LEU A 133 -4.51 -8.50 -5.16
N SER A 134 -3.19 -8.64 -5.13
CA SER A 134 -2.27 -7.48 -5.17
C SER A 134 -2.24 -6.77 -6.51
N LEU A 135 -2.64 -7.44 -7.59
CA LEU A 135 -2.94 -6.78 -8.87
C LEU A 135 -4.17 -5.86 -8.80
N MET A 136 -5.16 -6.29 -8.01
CA MET A 136 -6.52 -5.72 -8.03
C MET A 136 -6.75 -4.71 -6.91
N ILE A 137 -6.07 -4.88 -5.77
CA ILE A 137 -6.29 -4.12 -4.54
C ILE A 137 -4.97 -3.46 -4.14
N PRO A 138 -4.76 -2.16 -4.44
CA PRO A 138 -3.50 -1.45 -4.20
C PRO A 138 -3.33 -1.01 -2.74
N SER A 139 -3.66 -1.89 -1.81
CA SER A 139 -3.58 -1.63 -0.36
C SER A 139 -3.31 -2.91 0.40
N ASN A 140 -2.20 -2.95 1.15
CA ASN A 140 -1.84 -4.08 2.01
C ASN A 140 -2.91 -4.36 3.06
N THR A 141 -3.44 -3.31 3.69
CA THR A 141 -4.48 -3.42 4.71
C THR A 141 -5.76 -4.01 4.13
N ALA A 142 -6.16 -3.55 2.96
CA ALA A 142 -7.37 -4.03 2.30
C ALA A 142 -7.23 -5.49 1.83
N ARG A 143 -6.07 -5.89 1.29
CA ARG A 143 -5.79 -7.30 0.98
C ARG A 143 -5.76 -8.17 2.23
N GLY A 144 -5.11 -7.69 3.28
CA GLY A 144 -5.10 -8.35 4.58
C GLY A 144 -6.50 -8.60 5.12
N ALA A 145 -7.41 -7.64 4.99
CA ALA A 145 -8.81 -7.79 5.41
C ALA A 145 -9.57 -8.90 4.65
N VAL A 146 -9.17 -9.21 3.41
CA VAL A 146 -9.75 -10.31 2.63
C VAL A 146 -9.11 -11.66 2.97
N VAL A 147 -7.78 -11.70 3.07
CA VAL A 147 -7.03 -12.97 3.18
C VAL A 147 -6.89 -13.44 4.63
N SER A 148 -6.78 -12.55 5.61
CA SER A 148 -6.57 -12.96 7.01
C SER A 148 -7.72 -13.79 7.58
N PRO A 149 -9.02 -13.47 7.36
CA PRO A 149 -10.11 -14.34 7.82
C PRO A 149 -10.08 -15.74 7.18
N MET A 150 -9.60 -15.84 5.93
CA MET A 150 -9.41 -17.12 5.27
C MET A 150 -8.28 -17.92 5.95
N CYS A 151 -7.19 -17.27 6.36
CA CYS A 151 -6.11 -17.91 7.12
C CYS A 151 -6.63 -18.41 8.49
N ASP A 152 -7.42 -17.59 9.21
CA ASP A 152 -8.06 -17.99 10.46
C ASP A 152 -8.92 -19.26 10.26
N SER A 153 -9.76 -19.27 9.23
CA SER A 153 -10.63 -20.42 8.92
C SER A 153 -9.84 -21.68 8.53
N ILE A 154 -8.70 -21.54 7.86
CA ILE A 154 -7.79 -22.68 7.57
C ILE A 154 -7.23 -23.25 8.88
N CYS A 155 -6.79 -22.38 9.80
CA CYS A 155 -6.25 -22.78 11.09
C CYS A 155 -7.33 -23.51 11.93
N GLU A 156 -8.54 -22.99 11.97
CA GLU A 156 -9.68 -23.62 12.64
C GLU A 156 -10.01 -24.99 12.02
N GLY A 157 -10.03 -25.08 10.68
CA GLY A 157 -10.27 -26.35 9.95
C GLY A 157 -9.19 -27.41 10.18
N MET A 158 -8.01 -27.00 10.67
CA MET A 158 -6.94 -27.91 11.12
C MET A 158 -6.98 -28.21 12.62
N GLY A 159 -7.92 -27.62 13.34
CA GLY A 159 -8.00 -27.73 14.80
C GLY A 159 -6.94 -26.92 15.55
N TYR A 160 -6.34 -25.91 14.88
CA TYR A 160 -5.39 -25.01 15.52
C TYR A 160 -6.13 -23.89 16.25
N LYS A 161 -5.82 -23.71 17.52
CA LYS A 161 -6.27 -22.54 18.27
C LYS A 161 -5.28 -21.41 18.07
N ARG A 162 -5.83 -20.21 17.85
CA ARG A 162 -5.06 -19.01 17.58
C ARG A 162 -4.06 -18.73 18.71
N GLY A 163 -2.77 -18.62 18.33
CA GLY A 163 -1.66 -18.36 19.24
C GLY A 163 -1.20 -19.54 20.10
N GLU A 164 -1.85 -20.70 20.05
CA GLU A 164 -1.47 -21.89 20.81
C GLU A 164 -0.66 -22.88 19.98
N HIS A 165 -0.78 -22.86 18.66
CA HIS A 165 -0.17 -23.83 17.76
C HIS A 165 0.86 -23.21 16.83
N LYS A 166 2.03 -23.83 16.68
CA LYS A 166 3.08 -23.35 15.76
C LYS A 166 2.60 -23.29 14.28
N GLY A 167 1.70 -24.19 13.89
CA GLY A 167 1.11 -24.20 12.55
C GLY A 167 0.25 -22.97 12.23
N ASP A 168 -0.42 -22.39 13.24
CA ASP A 168 -1.11 -21.10 13.10
C ASP A 168 -0.10 -19.99 12.71
N ALA A 169 1.02 -19.93 13.43
CA ALA A 169 2.08 -18.97 13.12
C ALA A 169 2.64 -19.16 11.70
N ALA A 170 2.75 -20.40 11.20
CA ALA A 170 3.24 -20.67 9.85
C ALA A 170 2.37 -20.01 8.78
N ILE A 171 1.05 -20.14 8.90
CA ILE A 171 0.09 -19.59 7.92
C ILE A 171 0.01 -18.06 8.04
N MET A 172 -0.08 -17.53 9.27
CA MET A 172 -0.19 -16.10 9.50
C MET A 172 1.06 -15.33 9.09
N LEU A 173 2.25 -15.82 9.43
CA LEU A 173 3.52 -15.22 9.03
C LEU A 173 3.73 -15.30 7.52
N SER A 174 3.38 -16.43 6.91
CA SER A 174 3.46 -16.57 5.45
C SER A 174 2.56 -15.54 4.76
N ASN A 175 1.32 -15.37 5.22
CA ASN A 175 0.44 -14.35 4.67
C ASN A 175 0.99 -12.93 4.87
N LEU A 176 1.54 -12.61 6.04
CA LEU A 176 2.14 -11.31 6.34
C LEU A 176 3.34 -11.01 5.42
N PHE A 177 4.28 -11.94 5.29
CA PHE A 177 5.46 -11.76 4.42
C PHE A 177 5.06 -11.70 2.94
N THR A 178 4.11 -12.54 2.51
CA THR A 178 3.56 -12.49 1.16
C THR A 178 2.92 -11.15 0.86
N ASN A 179 2.09 -10.64 1.78
CA ASN A 179 1.41 -9.36 1.61
C ASN A 179 2.42 -8.21 1.48
N THR A 180 3.50 -8.26 2.26
CA THR A 180 4.60 -7.28 2.19
C THR A 180 5.40 -7.42 0.89
N THR A 181 5.77 -8.65 0.48
CA THR A 181 6.53 -8.89 -0.75
C THR A 181 5.74 -8.47 -2.00
N ASN A 182 4.43 -8.70 -2.00
CA ASN A 182 3.55 -8.30 -3.09
C ASN A 182 3.54 -6.78 -3.34
N THR A 183 3.95 -5.95 -2.38
CA THR A 183 4.09 -4.49 -2.60
C THR A 183 5.10 -4.16 -3.68
N TRP A 184 6.12 -4.98 -3.83
CA TRP A 184 7.20 -4.78 -4.79
C TRP A 184 6.94 -5.43 -6.14
N LEU A 185 6.09 -6.46 -6.19
CA LEU A 185 5.87 -7.24 -7.41
C LEU A 185 5.19 -6.43 -8.51
N PHE A 186 4.13 -5.70 -8.18
CA PHE A 186 3.38 -4.91 -9.16
C PHE A 186 3.50 -3.42 -8.87
N TYR A 187 3.70 -2.63 -9.92
CA TYR A 187 3.75 -1.17 -9.85
C TYR A 187 2.55 -0.58 -9.09
N THR A 188 1.36 -1.13 -9.36
CA THR A 188 0.08 -0.68 -8.78
C THR A 188 -0.28 -1.35 -7.46
N ALA A 189 0.56 -2.24 -6.90
CA ALA A 189 0.23 -3.00 -5.69
C ALA A 189 0.17 -2.14 -4.42
N VAL A 190 0.84 -1.00 -4.41
CA VAL A 190 0.79 -0.02 -3.32
C VAL A 190 1.08 1.39 -3.85
N GLY A 191 0.43 2.39 -3.26
CA GLY A 191 0.60 3.78 -3.68
C GLY A 191 2.04 4.30 -3.61
N ALA A 192 2.83 3.81 -2.66
CA ALA A 192 4.23 4.22 -2.49
C ALA A 192 5.10 3.98 -3.75
N ASN A 193 4.82 2.94 -4.54
CA ASN A 193 5.55 2.66 -5.77
C ASN A 193 5.35 3.79 -6.82
N ALA A 194 4.11 4.24 -6.98
CA ALA A 194 3.79 5.31 -7.93
C ALA A 194 4.46 6.63 -7.53
N ILE A 195 4.57 6.91 -6.23
CA ILE A 195 5.25 8.08 -5.71
C ILE A 195 6.76 7.97 -5.94
N GLY A 196 7.35 6.84 -5.57
CA GLY A 196 8.77 6.59 -5.82
C GLY A 196 9.13 6.77 -7.28
N MET A 197 8.27 6.27 -8.19
CA MET A 197 8.48 6.45 -9.63
C MET A 197 8.27 7.88 -10.11
N ALA A 198 7.32 8.62 -9.55
CA ALA A 198 7.18 10.05 -9.88
C ALA A 198 8.44 10.83 -9.50
N LEU A 199 8.99 10.59 -8.31
CA LEU A 199 10.25 11.21 -7.85
C LEU A 199 11.44 10.81 -8.72
N VAL A 200 11.56 9.53 -9.11
CA VAL A 200 12.62 9.06 -10.01
C VAL A 200 12.50 9.72 -11.39
N THR A 201 11.27 9.84 -11.91
CA THR A 201 11.01 10.48 -13.19
C THR A 201 11.37 11.97 -13.15
N GLU A 202 11.02 12.67 -12.08
CA GLU A 202 11.37 14.08 -11.87
C GLU A 202 12.90 14.27 -11.80
N ALA A 203 13.59 13.41 -11.05
CA ALA A 203 15.05 13.52 -10.87
C ALA A 203 15.86 13.09 -12.11
N THR A 204 15.38 12.12 -12.90
CA THR A 204 16.18 11.51 -13.98
C THR A 204 15.66 11.78 -15.39
N GLY A 205 14.44 12.32 -15.51
CA GLY A 205 13.73 12.45 -16.79
C GLY A 205 13.28 11.09 -17.39
N LYS A 206 13.48 9.98 -16.67
CA LYS A 206 13.17 8.62 -17.16
C LYS A 206 12.03 8.00 -16.38
N SER A 207 10.98 7.56 -17.07
CA SER A 207 9.88 6.80 -16.48
C SER A 207 10.04 5.32 -16.78
N ILE A 208 9.65 4.47 -15.82
CA ILE A 208 9.56 3.01 -16.00
C ILE A 208 8.08 2.69 -16.26
N SER A 209 7.82 1.98 -17.37
CA SER A 209 6.47 1.50 -17.69
C SER A 209 6.01 0.44 -16.68
N TRP A 210 4.69 0.19 -16.61
CA TRP A 210 4.14 -0.86 -15.76
C TRP A 210 4.75 -2.24 -16.07
N THR A 211 4.92 -2.56 -17.35
CA THR A 211 5.58 -3.79 -17.81
C THR A 211 7.07 -3.82 -17.49
N GLY A 212 7.77 -2.69 -17.63
CA GLY A 212 9.18 -2.57 -17.24
C GLY A 212 9.40 -2.79 -15.75
N TRP A 213 8.51 -2.26 -14.91
CA TRP A 213 8.50 -2.56 -13.48
C TRP A 213 8.36 -4.05 -13.22
N LEU A 214 7.34 -4.69 -13.82
CA LEU A 214 7.10 -6.12 -13.66
C LEU A 214 8.29 -6.96 -14.11
N GLN A 215 8.92 -6.64 -15.23
CA GLN A 215 10.11 -7.34 -15.71
C GLN A 215 11.27 -7.25 -14.71
N ALA A 216 11.48 -6.09 -14.10
CA ALA A 216 12.54 -5.89 -13.11
C ALA A 216 12.27 -6.64 -11.80
N THR A 217 11.02 -6.70 -11.36
CA THR A 217 10.64 -7.22 -10.03
C THR A 217 10.18 -8.67 -10.04
N PHE A 218 9.74 -9.21 -11.19
CA PHE A 218 9.13 -10.53 -11.30
C PHE A 218 10.03 -11.66 -10.80
N ILE A 219 11.29 -11.67 -11.20
CA ILE A 219 12.22 -12.72 -10.79
C ILE A 219 12.54 -12.62 -9.29
N PRO A 220 13.03 -11.49 -8.74
CA PRO A 220 13.39 -11.43 -7.33
C PRO A 220 12.17 -11.58 -6.41
N ALA A 221 11.07 -10.89 -6.68
CA ALA A 221 9.87 -11.02 -5.87
C ALA A 221 9.20 -12.39 -6.02
N GLY A 222 9.15 -12.94 -7.24
CA GLY A 222 8.59 -14.26 -7.52
C GLY A 222 9.32 -15.38 -6.80
N LEU A 223 10.64 -15.36 -6.77
CA LEU A 223 11.44 -16.32 -6.01
C LEU A 223 11.15 -16.23 -4.51
N ILE A 224 11.07 -15.01 -3.97
CA ILE A 224 10.73 -14.81 -2.55
C ILE A 224 9.32 -15.33 -2.26
N LEU A 225 8.33 -15.04 -3.11
CA LEU A 225 6.95 -15.50 -2.94
C LEU A 225 6.82 -17.03 -2.99
N LEU A 226 7.62 -17.71 -3.82
CA LEU A 226 7.67 -19.17 -3.85
C LEU A 226 8.33 -19.75 -2.59
N PHE A 227 9.34 -19.06 -2.05
CA PHE A 227 10.09 -19.51 -0.88
C PHE A 227 9.33 -19.30 0.43
N ILE A 228 8.58 -18.21 0.59
CA ILE A 228 7.90 -17.82 1.85
C ILE A 228 7.03 -18.96 2.43
N PRO A 229 6.05 -19.56 1.70
CA PRO A 229 5.18 -20.59 2.28
C PRO A 229 5.94 -21.82 2.74
N TRP A 230 6.93 -22.26 1.95
CA TRP A 230 7.78 -23.37 2.30
C TRP A 230 8.63 -23.06 3.53
N PHE A 231 9.25 -21.89 3.60
CA PHE A 231 10.10 -21.47 4.69
C PHE A 231 9.32 -21.35 6.01
N CYS A 232 8.18 -20.67 5.98
CA CYS A 232 7.31 -20.53 7.16
C CYS A 232 6.78 -21.89 7.63
N HIS A 233 6.40 -22.77 6.69
CA HIS A 233 5.96 -24.12 7.01
C HIS A 233 7.11 -24.97 7.61
N LYS A 234 8.33 -24.85 7.10
CA LYS A 234 9.50 -25.58 7.63
C LYS A 234 9.87 -25.13 9.04
N LEU A 235 9.74 -23.83 9.35
CA LEU A 235 10.09 -23.28 10.67
C LEU A 235 9.00 -23.54 11.72
N TYR A 236 7.74 -23.35 11.36
CA TYR A 236 6.63 -23.32 12.30
C TYR A 236 5.57 -24.38 12.03
N GLY A 237 5.58 -25.04 10.88
CA GLY A 237 4.66 -26.12 10.56
C GLY A 237 4.75 -27.28 11.54
N SER A 238 3.66 -27.99 11.75
CA SER A 238 3.64 -29.17 12.62
C SER A 238 4.51 -30.27 12.03
N LYS A 239 5.27 -30.98 12.84
CA LYS A 239 6.10 -32.12 12.37
C LYS A 239 5.21 -33.12 11.65
N GLY A 240 5.53 -33.43 10.39
CA GLY A 240 4.74 -34.33 9.53
C GLY A 240 3.50 -33.68 8.88
N SER A 241 3.25 -32.40 9.11
CA SER A 241 2.04 -31.70 8.69
C SER A 241 1.95 -31.39 7.19
N GLY A 242 3.02 -31.49 6.44
CA GLY A 242 3.00 -31.30 4.98
C GLY A 242 2.04 -32.24 4.24
N ARG A 243 1.66 -33.37 4.89
CA ARG A 243 0.67 -34.34 4.43
C ARG A 243 -0.66 -34.25 5.17
N ARG A 244 -0.78 -33.40 6.24
CA ARG A 244 -2.00 -33.28 7.00
C ARG A 244 -3.08 -32.66 6.13
N THR A 245 -4.23 -33.31 6.04
CA THR A 245 -5.37 -32.80 5.29
C THR A 245 -5.99 -31.62 6.02
N VAL A 246 -6.31 -30.58 5.27
CA VAL A 246 -7.04 -29.42 5.75
C VAL A 246 -8.52 -29.64 5.44
N ASP A 247 -9.38 -29.46 6.41
CA ASP A 247 -10.81 -29.42 6.14
C ASP A 247 -11.13 -28.06 5.45
N ILE A 248 -11.39 -28.14 4.15
CA ILE A 248 -11.76 -27.00 3.32
C ILE A 248 -13.27 -26.88 3.09
N THR A 249 -14.08 -27.60 3.89
CA THR A 249 -15.55 -27.60 3.77
C THR A 249 -16.09 -26.18 3.92
N PHE A 250 -15.58 -25.41 4.87
CA PHE A 250 -15.92 -23.98 5.04
C PHE A 250 -15.71 -23.16 3.76
N ALA A 251 -14.60 -23.41 3.02
CA ALA A 251 -14.31 -22.68 1.80
C ALA A 251 -15.27 -23.08 0.65
N LYS A 252 -15.63 -24.37 0.58
CA LYS A 252 -16.62 -24.86 -0.39
C LYS A 252 -18.01 -24.31 -0.09
N GLU A 253 -18.41 -24.32 1.18
CA GLU A 253 -19.70 -23.78 1.64
C GLU A 253 -19.76 -22.27 1.38
N LYS A 254 -18.70 -21.54 1.70
CA LYS A 254 -18.61 -20.11 1.42
C LYS A 254 -18.73 -19.82 -0.07
N LEU A 255 -18.00 -20.56 -0.91
CA LEU A 255 -18.06 -20.41 -2.35
C LEU A 255 -19.45 -20.79 -2.92
N ALA A 256 -20.08 -21.83 -2.36
CA ALA A 256 -21.44 -22.24 -2.69
C ALA A 256 -22.49 -21.19 -2.30
N SER A 257 -22.35 -20.60 -1.09
CA SER A 257 -23.24 -19.53 -0.63
C SER A 257 -23.16 -18.26 -1.49
N MET A 258 -22.00 -17.99 -2.10
CA MET A 258 -21.86 -16.90 -3.08
C MET A 258 -22.61 -17.14 -4.38
N GLY A 259 -23.02 -18.36 -4.67
CA GLY A 259 -23.77 -18.71 -5.88
C GLY A 259 -23.04 -18.41 -7.20
N LYS A 260 -23.79 -18.18 -8.27
CA LYS A 260 -23.23 -17.77 -9.58
C LYS A 260 -22.65 -16.36 -9.50
N MET A 261 -21.63 -16.05 -10.31
CA MET A 261 -21.08 -14.70 -10.40
C MET A 261 -22.18 -13.66 -10.66
N SER A 262 -22.27 -12.70 -9.74
CA SER A 262 -23.21 -11.59 -9.84
C SER A 262 -22.86 -10.66 -11.00
N SER A 263 -23.81 -9.84 -11.44
CA SER A 263 -23.56 -8.81 -12.47
C SER A 263 -22.45 -7.83 -12.03
N LYS A 264 -22.38 -7.51 -10.73
CA LYS A 264 -21.34 -6.63 -10.17
C LYS A 264 -19.96 -7.26 -10.29
N GLU A 265 -19.82 -8.54 -9.94
CA GLU A 265 -18.55 -9.27 -10.06
C GLU A 265 -18.09 -9.37 -11.52
N LYS A 266 -19.00 -9.67 -12.45
CA LYS A 266 -18.68 -9.76 -13.89
C LYS A 266 -18.22 -8.42 -14.45
N LYS A 267 -18.90 -7.32 -14.11
CA LYS A 267 -18.51 -5.98 -14.54
C LYS A 267 -17.17 -5.57 -13.93
N ALA A 268 -16.96 -5.82 -12.63
CA ALA A 268 -15.69 -5.55 -11.97
C ALA A 268 -14.53 -6.31 -12.61
N ALA A 269 -14.72 -7.60 -12.89
CA ALA A 269 -13.74 -8.43 -13.60
C ALA A 269 -13.45 -7.91 -15.00
N LEU A 270 -14.48 -7.58 -15.77
CA LEU A 270 -14.34 -7.05 -17.14
C LEU A 270 -13.52 -5.76 -17.15
N TYR A 271 -13.93 -4.76 -16.35
CA TYR A 271 -13.23 -3.48 -16.31
C TYR A 271 -11.79 -3.62 -15.82
N PHE A 272 -11.56 -4.49 -14.83
CA PHE A 272 -10.22 -4.77 -14.35
C PHE A 272 -9.33 -5.44 -15.42
N ILE A 273 -9.85 -6.43 -16.14
CA ILE A 273 -9.11 -7.09 -17.23
C ILE A 273 -8.78 -6.07 -18.35
N LEU A 274 -9.73 -5.20 -18.72
CA LEU A 274 -9.47 -4.14 -19.68
C LEU A 274 -8.38 -3.17 -19.22
N THR A 275 -8.34 -2.85 -17.91
CA THR A 275 -7.27 -2.04 -17.32
C THR A 275 -5.91 -2.72 -17.43
N LEU A 276 -5.83 -4.01 -17.13
CA LEU A 276 -4.58 -4.77 -17.27
C LEU A 276 -4.11 -4.83 -18.73
N ILE A 277 -5.03 -5.06 -19.67
CA ILE A 277 -4.71 -5.04 -21.10
C ILE A 277 -4.15 -3.67 -21.49
N ALA A 278 -4.78 -2.57 -21.06
CA ALA A 278 -4.31 -1.23 -21.35
C ALA A 278 -2.93 -0.96 -20.73
N PHE A 279 -2.63 -1.46 -19.53
CA PHE A 279 -1.28 -1.37 -18.96
C PHE A 279 -0.25 -2.15 -19.76
N CYS A 280 -0.57 -3.38 -20.19
CA CYS A 280 0.32 -4.21 -20.99
C CYS A 280 0.58 -3.64 -22.39
N THR A 281 -0.40 -2.92 -22.95
CA THR A 281 -0.30 -2.31 -24.27
C THR A 281 0.14 -0.84 -24.25
N ASN A 282 0.56 -0.33 -23.08
CA ASN A 282 0.99 1.06 -22.92
C ASN A 282 2.05 1.49 -23.96
N GLY A 283 2.96 0.59 -24.33
CA GLY A 283 3.97 0.86 -25.37
C GLY A 283 3.39 1.11 -26.77
N LEU A 284 2.13 0.73 -27.05
CA LEU A 284 1.47 0.94 -28.34
C LEU A 284 0.70 2.27 -28.40
N HIS A 285 0.04 2.65 -27.31
CA HIS A 285 -0.84 3.82 -27.30
C HIS A 285 -0.29 5.02 -26.51
N GLY A 286 0.75 4.84 -25.71
CA GLY A 286 1.42 5.91 -24.98
C GLY A 286 0.61 6.60 -23.88
N VAL A 287 -0.59 6.08 -23.54
CA VAL A 287 -1.46 6.69 -22.52
C VAL A 287 -0.89 6.42 -21.14
N ALA A 288 -0.67 7.46 -20.34
CA ALA A 288 -0.11 7.30 -19.00
C ALA A 288 -1.03 6.47 -18.06
N PRO A 289 -0.46 5.68 -17.14
CA PRO A 289 -1.21 4.78 -16.27
C PRO A 289 -2.30 5.45 -15.42
N ASP A 290 -2.10 6.69 -14.99
CA ASP A 290 -3.07 7.47 -14.22
C ASP A 290 -4.36 7.76 -15.01
N TYR A 291 -4.26 8.06 -16.31
CA TYR A 291 -5.44 8.23 -17.17
C TYR A 291 -6.17 6.91 -17.41
N ILE A 292 -5.45 5.79 -17.57
CA ILE A 292 -6.07 4.47 -17.73
C ILE A 292 -6.92 4.14 -16.50
N VAL A 293 -6.35 4.33 -15.31
CA VAL A 293 -7.05 4.05 -14.04
C VAL A 293 -8.22 5.01 -13.84
N PHE A 294 -8.07 6.29 -14.19
CA PHE A 294 -9.15 7.27 -14.15
C PHE A 294 -10.35 6.85 -14.99
N VAL A 295 -10.11 6.49 -16.25
CA VAL A 295 -11.18 5.99 -17.16
C VAL A 295 -11.84 4.73 -16.59
N THR A 296 -11.06 3.81 -16.06
CA THR A 296 -11.58 2.60 -15.43
C THR A 296 -12.51 2.91 -14.26
N VAL A 297 -12.11 3.80 -13.36
CA VAL A 297 -12.93 4.22 -12.20
C VAL A 297 -14.21 4.90 -12.68
N PHE A 298 -14.11 5.76 -13.70
CA PHE A 298 -15.28 6.39 -14.29
C PHE A 298 -16.28 5.35 -14.77
N LEU A 299 -15.84 4.33 -15.53
CA LEU A 299 -16.69 3.24 -16.00
C LEU A 299 -17.27 2.41 -14.85
N MET A 300 -16.47 2.14 -13.81
CA MET A 300 -16.91 1.37 -12.65
C MET A 300 -17.96 2.09 -11.80
N LEU A 301 -17.97 3.42 -11.79
CA LEU A 301 -18.89 4.25 -11.00
C LEU A 301 -20.03 4.85 -11.83
N CYS A 302 -19.98 4.75 -13.16
CA CYS A 302 -20.98 5.37 -14.05
C CYS A 302 -22.37 4.75 -13.82
N PRO A 303 -23.42 5.57 -13.64
CA PRO A 303 -24.79 5.07 -13.52
C PRO A 303 -25.21 4.17 -14.69
N GLY A 304 -25.87 3.05 -14.40
CA GLY A 304 -26.35 2.09 -15.38
C GLY A 304 -25.33 1.02 -15.80
N ILE A 305 -24.10 1.41 -16.13
CA ILE A 305 -23.05 0.45 -16.54
C ILE A 305 -22.10 0.08 -15.40
N GLY A 306 -22.00 0.89 -14.38
CA GLY A 306 -21.05 0.72 -13.27
C GLY A 306 -21.33 -0.48 -12.37
N VAL A 307 -20.41 -0.67 -11.44
CA VAL A 307 -20.44 -1.73 -10.42
C VAL A 307 -21.14 -1.25 -9.15
N CYS A 308 -20.83 -0.01 -8.72
CA CYS A 308 -21.40 0.63 -7.54
C CYS A 308 -21.42 2.15 -7.69
N SER A 309 -22.06 2.83 -6.75
CA SER A 309 -22.11 4.30 -6.72
C SER A 309 -20.90 4.88 -5.97
N PHE A 310 -20.56 6.14 -6.26
CA PHE A 310 -19.57 6.90 -5.50
C PHE A 310 -19.87 6.91 -3.98
N LYS A 311 -21.15 7.00 -3.60
CA LYS A 311 -21.56 6.97 -2.19
C LYS A 311 -21.15 5.68 -1.49
N GLU A 312 -21.22 4.54 -2.19
CA GLU A 312 -20.83 3.23 -1.66
C GLU A 312 -19.30 3.16 -1.48
N VAL A 313 -18.53 3.61 -2.46
CA VAL A 313 -17.07 3.66 -2.37
C VAL A 313 -16.62 4.59 -1.23
N ASN A 314 -17.22 5.76 -1.14
CA ASN A 314 -16.84 6.78 -0.14
C ASN A 314 -17.01 6.31 1.31
N LYS A 315 -17.87 5.33 1.60
CA LYS A 315 -18.07 4.78 2.95
C LYS A 315 -16.83 4.05 3.50
N THR A 316 -16.07 3.40 2.64
CA THR A 316 -14.94 2.55 3.02
C THR A 316 -13.59 3.07 2.53
N PHE A 317 -13.60 4.12 1.72
CA PHE A 317 -12.39 4.71 1.17
C PHE A 317 -11.57 5.43 2.25
N ALA A 318 -10.28 5.15 2.31
CA ALA A 318 -9.38 5.66 3.34
C ALA A 318 -8.86 7.09 3.02
N TRP A 319 -9.75 8.09 2.93
CA TRP A 319 -9.40 9.48 2.66
C TRP A 319 -8.23 10.02 3.49
N PRO A 320 -8.13 9.74 4.81
CA PRO A 320 -7.02 10.22 5.63
C PRO A 320 -5.64 9.82 5.09
N ALA A 321 -5.51 8.60 4.58
CA ALA A 321 -4.25 8.11 4.03
C ALA A 321 -3.86 8.85 2.74
N PHE A 322 -4.83 9.16 1.89
CA PHE A 322 -4.58 9.91 0.64
C PHE A 322 -4.26 11.38 0.89
N LEU A 323 -4.89 12.00 1.89
CA LEU A 323 -4.53 13.35 2.34
C LEU A 323 -3.10 13.39 2.88
N GLN A 324 -2.75 12.44 3.77
CA GLN A 324 -1.38 12.32 4.27
C GLN A 324 -0.37 12.18 3.13
N LEU A 325 -0.68 11.36 2.14
CA LEU A 325 0.16 11.13 0.98
C LEU A 325 0.43 12.42 0.20
N GLY A 326 -0.62 13.18 -0.10
CA GLY A 326 -0.51 14.46 -0.82
C GLY A 326 0.35 15.47 -0.06
N PHE A 327 0.18 15.59 1.25
CA PHE A 327 1.02 16.47 2.07
C PHE A 327 2.46 15.96 2.17
N ALA A 328 2.69 14.66 2.29
CA ALA A 328 4.04 14.11 2.32
C ALA A 328 4.81 14.42 1.01
N MET A 329 4.16 14.27 -0.14
CA MET A 329 4.74 14.65 -1.44
C MET A 329 4.97 16.17 -1.54
N SER A 330 4.03 16.98 -1.06
CA SER A 330 4.18 18.43 -1.05
C SER A 330 5.37 18.88 -0.20
N LEU A 331 5.55 18.27 0.98
CA LEU A 331 6.69 18.55 1.85
C LEU A 331 8.02 18.15 1.15
N ALA A 332 8.05 16.98 0.51
CA ALA A 332 9.22 16.54 -0.25
C ALA A 332 9.56 17.53 -1.39
N ASN A 333 8.55 18.03 -2.11
CA ASN A 333 8.76 19.06 -3.15
C ASN A 333 9.32 20.36 -2.55
N CYS A 334 8.78 20.81 -1.40
CA CYS A 334 9.32 21.99 -0.71
C CYS A 334 10.79 21.82 -0.32
N VAL A 335 11.18 20.64 0.16
CA VAL A 335 12.58 20.31 0.49
C VAL A 335 13.46 20.29 -0.76
N SER A 336 12.95 19.72 -1.86
CA SER A 336 13.67 19.70 -3.14
C SER A 336 13.94 21.11 -3.66
N ASP A 337 12.93 21.98 -3.62
CA ASP A 337 13.03 23.36 -4.13
C ASP A 337 14.11 24.20 -3.42
N VAL A 338 14.34 23.95 -2.13
CA VAL A 338 15.37 24.64 -1.35
C VAL A 338 16.73 23.92 -1.33
N GLY A 339 16.90 22.87 -2.16
CA GLY A 339 18.13 22.08 -2.21
C GLY A 339 18.39 21.21 -0.98
N GLY A 340 17.37 20.99 -0.15
CA GLY A 340 17.52 20.30 1.13
C GLY A 340 17.98 18.84 0.99
N PHE A 341 17.55 18.12 -0.05
CA PHE A 341 18.03 16.77 -0.32
C PHE A 341 19.50 16.73 -0.74
N GLN A 342 19.93 17.69 -1.58
CA GLN A 342 21.35 17.80 -1.96
C GLN A 342 22.20 18.11 -0.73
N TRP A 343 21.73 19.00 0.13
CA TRP A 343 22.40 19.32 1.39
C TRP A 343 22.61 18.09 2.28
N VAL A 344 21.60 17.21 2.39
CA VAL A 344 21.72 15.94 3.14
C VAL A 344 22.77 15.02 2.49
N VAL A 345 22.76 14.93 1.16
CA VAL A 345 23.74 14.12 0.42
C VAL A 345 25.15 14.65 0.66
N ASP A 346 25.37 15.95 0.52
CA ASP A 346 26.67 16.58 0.72
C ASP A 346 27.16 16.38 2.17
N MET A 347 26.26 16.52 3.17
CA MET A 347 26.60 16.27 4.57
C MET A 347 27.03 14.81 4.82
N LEU A 348 26.37 13.83 4.17
CA LEU A 348 26.70 12.41 4.34
C LEU A 348 27.99 11.99 3.65
N PHE A 349 28.30 12.59 2.52
CA PHE A 349 29.45 12.21 1.70
C PHE A 349 30.70 13.06 1.96
N VAL A 350 30.56 14.32 2.41
CA VAL A 350 31.71 15.16 2.82
C VAL A 350 32.31 14.70 4.16
N CYS A 351 31.55 13.99 5.01
CA CYS A 351 32.11 13.36 6.22
C CYS A 351 33.02 12.15 5.90
N ASN A 352 33.14 11.71 4.66
CA ASN A 352 33.97 10.58 4.23
C ASN A 352 35.19 10.99 3.36
N SER A 353 35.45 12.28 3.20
CA SER A 353 36.67 12.85 2.58
C SER A 353 37.48 13.62 3.63
#